data_5800a5c17575be9cfebd1c4bcb099da7
#
_entry.id   5800a5c17575be9cfebd1c4bcb099da7
#
_cell.length_a   1.000
_cell.length_b   1.000
_cell.length_c   1.000
_cell.angle_alpha   90.00
_cell.angle_beta   90.00
_cell.angle_gamma   90.00
#
_symmetry.space_group_name_H-M   'P 1'
#
loop_
_entity.id
_entity.type
_entity.pdbx_description
1 polymer ?
#
loop_
_entity_poly.entity_id
_entity_poly.type
_entity_poly.pdbx_seq_one_letter_code
_entity_poly.pdbx_strand_id
1 'polypeptide(L)'
;MKKWLICILLGLTQILLAQDPLQGMMEKNIRDRMMERTGSAPALTTATPLENEIDPAEYYVGPGDQFLIRIEGTGNDNIEAAVSPEGELIVPAVGAIPVANHPLSEAKSIIQEHLSAKYISRRIGIHLVKPRTFKVSVTGAVENPGYVEVRAMSRAAEAIELAGGLKQLLKVETVTQQVAIKSELREETSLQRTKPNPELRYNSSAGSKRNIRITRRSGESVAVDLQKFALTGDRRANPYLRDGDVLFVPTEETSAGRLYIAGALKNPDIFEFAPGDCIGDLIAMAHGFTTDADSSKIELVRFQGKGSSITKKVILLPADNPEARAEAMRFPLQPDDRLFVRFQYKFHETRNVEIEGEVLYPGFYALENGTVHLSEMIARAGGFTREASLKNAYIQRRAQEDVLDPEYERLKKMAVLEMTESERDYFKIKARERVGGMGVDFVALFEQGDKSQDVALRDHDLIHVPAQEQTVKVTGQVLNPGLYPYKPNMTVKHYLAEAGGYNWNARKSRVRIIRSRTGEWAKPDNDSIIEVGDTIFIPEKPERDYWRLSRDLIAVAAQVATIFLVVYNTTSGQ
;
A
#
# COMPACT_ATOMS: atom_id res chain seq x y z
N MET A 1 16.32 10.90 -78.12
CA MET A 1 16.99 9.61 -78.31
C MET A 1 17.24 8.81 -76.97
N LYS A 2 16.97 9.35 -75.77
CA LYS A 2 17.19 8.61 -74.49
C LYS A 2 15.99 7.81 -73.96
N LYS A 3 14.81 7.94 -74.57
CA LYS A 3 13.59 7.23 -74.10
C LYS A 3 13.31 5.92 -74.88
N TRP A 4 13.98 5.66 -75.94
CA TRP A 4 13.81 4.43 -76.76
C TRP A 4 14.74 3.29 -76.36
N LEU A 5 15.84 3.59 -75.63
CA LEU A 5 16.79 2.56 -75.15
C LEU A 5 16.31 1.84 -73.88
N ILE A 6 15.41 2.45 -73.13
CA ILE A 6 14.88 1.87 -71.91
C ILE A 6 13.76 0.84 -72.18
N CYS A 7 13.01 1.01 -73.27
CA CYS A 7 11.97 0.03 -73.64
C CYS A 7 12.54 -1.24 -74.31
N ILE A 8 13.73 -1.19 -74.90
CA ILE A 8 14.38 -2.37 -75.53
C ILE A 8 15.08 -3.21 -74.42
N LEU A 9 15.58 -2.60 -73.32
CA LEU A 9 16.19 -3.33 -72.21
C LEU A 9 15.15 -4.01 -71.30
N LEU A 10 13.93 -3.50 -71.21
CA LEU A 10 12.83 -4.11 -70.44
C LEU A 10 12.11 -5.24 -71.23
N GLY A 11 12.20 -5.26 -72.56
CA GLY A 11 11.67 -6.33 -73.42
C GLY A 11 12.55 -7.59 -73.44
N LEU A 12 13.85 -7.45 -73.22
CA LEU A 12 14.79 -8.58 -73.28
C LEU A 12 14.90 -9.33 -71.95
N THR A 13 14.45 -8.75 -70.85
CA THR A 13 14.42 -9.42 -69.55
C THR A 13 13.15 -10.27 -69.29
N GLN A 14 12.12 -10.15 -70.14
CA GLN A 14 10.92 -10.99 -70.06
C GLN A 14 10.99 -12.29 -70.90
N ILE A 15 11.97 -12.47 -71.76
CA ILE A 15 12.11 -13.68 -72.58
C ILE A 15 13.01 -14.74 -71.91
N LEU A 16 13.71 -14.43 -70.82
CA LEU A 16 14.59 -15.39 -70.14
C LEU A 16 13.94 -16.04 -68.89
N LEU A 17 12.63 -15.85 -68.61
CA LEU A 17 11.91 -16.42 -67.49
C LEU A 17 10.73 -17.33 -67.88
N ALA A 18 10.67 -17.77 -69.13
CA ALA A 18 9.77 -18.85 -69.55
C ALA A 18 10.50 -20.21 -69.36
N GLN A 19 10.65 -20.64 -68.11
CA GLN A 19 10.99 -22.04 -67.87
C GLN A 19 9.74 -22.88 -68.07
N ASP A 20 9.90 -23.95 -68.85
CA ASP A 20 8.88 -24.88 -69.27
C ASP A 20 8.06 -25.42 -68.11
N PRO A 21 6.73 -25.27 -68.10
CA PRO A 21 5.88 -25.82 -67.01
C PRO A 21 5.92 -27.32 -66.92
N LEU A 22 6.43 -28.02 -67.89
CA LEU A 22 6.59 -29.49 -67.90
C LEU A 22 7.81 -29.97 -67.11
N GLN A 23 8.92 -29.21 -67.02
CA GLN A 23 10.06 -29.56 -66.16
C GLN A 23 9.73 -29.38 -64.69
N GLY A 24 9.00 -28.33 -64.28
CA GLY A 24 8.56 -28.14 -62.90
C GLY A 24 7.56 -29.19 -62.39
N MET A 25 6.73 -29.76 -63.30
CA MET A 25 5.82 -30.85 -62.95
C MET A 25 6.53 -32.20 -62.82
N MET A 26 7.56 -32.44 -63.62
CA MET A 26 8.36 -33.67 -63.49
C MET A 26 9.25 -33.67 -62.24
N GLU A 27 9.87 -32.56 -61.91
CA GLU A 27 10.66 -32.46 -60.66
C GLU A 27 9.79 -32.55 -59.40
N LYS A 28 8.57 -31.99 -59.44
CA LYS A 28 7.62 -32.10 -58.33
C LYS A 28 7.15 -33.54 -58.14
N ASN A 29 6.81 -34.25 -59.22
CA ASN A 29 6.42 -35.66 -59.14
C ASN A 29 7.55 -36.60 -58.70
N ILE A 30 8.81 -36.30 -59.07
CA ILE A 30 9.97 -37.09 -58.60
C ILE A 30 10.28 -36.79 -57.13
N ARG A 31 10.12 -35.53 -56.71
CA ARG A 31 10.32 -35.13 -55.31
C ARG A 31 9.25 -35.67 -54.39
N ASP A 32 8.00 -35.68 -54.84
CA ASP A 32 6.88 -36.27 -54.07
C ASP A 32 7.02 -37.80 -53.97
N ARG A 33 7.47 -38.52 -55.05
CA ARG A 33 7.75 -39.96 -55.00
C ARG A 33 9.03 -40.32 -54.25
N MET A 34 10.02 -39.43 -54.13
CA MET A 34 11.17 -39.62 -53.24
C MET A 34 10.82 -39.38 -51.78
N MET A 35 9.90 -38.43 -51.47
CA MET A 35 9.41 -38.24 -50.12
C MET A 35 8.50 -39.38 -49.62
N GLU A 36 7.78 -40.05 -50.52
CA GLU A 36 7.00 -41.24 -50.13
C GLU A 36 7.87 -42.50 -49.86
N ARG A 37 9.12 -42.54 -50.34
CA ARG A 37 10.06 -43.66 -50.11
C ARG A 37 11.05 -43.48 -48.97
N THR A 38 11.30 -42.25 -48.53
CA THR A 38 11.94 -42.00 -47.26
C THR A 38 10.80 -41.96 -46.23
N GLY A 39 10.60 -43.06 -45.51
CA GLY A 39 9.68 -43.07 -44.38
C GLY A 39 9.92 -41.82 -43.54
N SER A 40 8.98 -40.87 -43.62
CA SER A 40 9.03 -39.67 -42.84
C SER A 40 9.14 -40.10 -41.40
N ALA A 41 10.23 -39.72 -40.73
CA ALA A 41 10.22 -39.73 -39.27
C ALA A 41 8.91 -39.05 -38.86
N PRO A 42 8.12 -39.66 -37.99
CA PRO A 42 6.87 -39.04 -37.56
C PRO A 42 7.20 -37.63 -37.11
N ALA A 43 6.59 -36.63 -37.79
CA ALA A 43 6.69 -35.27 -37.36
C ALA A 43 6.20 -35.28 -35.91
N LEU A 44 7.10 -35.04 -34.97
CA LEU A 44 6.74 -34.78 -33.58
C LEU A 44 5.71 -33.65 -33.63
N THR A 45 4.45 -34.05 -33.61
CA THR A 45 3.30 -33.15 -33.56
C THR A 45 3.58 -32.13 -32.50
N THR A 46 3.42 -30.84 -32.82
CA THR A 46 3.61 -29.68 -31.99
C THR A 46 3.47 -30.01 -30.52
N ALA A 47 4.61 -29.89 -29.80
CA ALA A 47 4.66 -30.24 -28.39
C ALA A 47 3.54 -29.49 -27.67
N THR A 48 2.60 -30.23 -27.14
CA THR A 48 1.53 -29.68 -26.31
C THR A 48 2.18 -29.10 -25.09
N PRO A 49 1.96 -27.82 -24.75
CA PRO A 49 2.54 -27.25 -23.55
C PRO A 49 2.07 -28.02 -22.34
N LEU A 50 3.00 -28.60 -21.61
CA LEU A 50 2.79 -29.31 -20.35
C LEU A 50 3.38 -28.43 -19.23
N GLU A 51 2.83 -28.54 -18.04
CA GLU A 51 3.35 -27.86 -16.85
C GLU A 51 4.79 -28.31 -16.53
N ASN A 52 5.02 -29.62 -16.65
CA ASN A 52 6.30 -30.33 -16.48
C ASN A 52 6.32 -31.59 -17.33
N GLU A 53 7.44 -32.34 -17.30
CA GLU A 53 7.48 -33.72 -17.76
C GLU A 53 6.45 -34.58 -17.01
N ILE A 54 5.89 -35.54 -17.71
CA ILE A 54 4.89 -36.45 -17.14
C ILE A 54 5.59 -37.38 -16.13
N ASP A 55 5.15 -37.33 -14.85
CA ASP A 55 5.58 -38.31 -13.87
C ASP A 55 4.92 -39.65 -14.17
N PRO A 56 5.71 -40.72 -14.48
CA PRO A 56 5.16 -42.02 -14.80
C PRO A 56 4.39 -42.67 -13.64
N ALA A 57 4.61 -42.25 -12.40
CA ALA A 57 3.90 -42.80 -11.24
C ALA A 57 2.51 -42.15 -11.04
N GLU A 58 2.36 -40.88 -11.47
CA GLU A 58 1.11 -40.13 -11.30
C GLU A 58 0.19 -40.17 -12.51
N TYR A 59 0.72 -40.50 -13.70
CA TYR A 59 -0.05 -40.60 -14.95
C TYR A 59 -0.73 -41.92 -15.07
N TYR A 60 -2.04 -41.97 -15.13
CA TYR A 60 -2.84 -43.19 -15.37
C TYR A 60 -3.19 -43.32 -16.84
N VAL A 61 -2.78 -44.46 -17.45
CA VAL A 61 -3.05 -44.76 -18.85
C VAL A 61 -4.53 -45.06 -19.09
N GLY A 62 -5.05 -44.67 -20.24
CA GLY A 62 -6.44 -44.91 -20.59
C GLY A 62 -6.75 -44.76 -22.08
N PRO A 63 -8.02 -44.97 -22.47
CA PRO A 63 -8.46 -44.92 -23.87
C PRO A 63 -8.06 -43.64 -24.57
N GLY A 64 -7.42 -43.78 -25.75
CA GLY A 64 -6.96 -42.64 -26.56
C GLY A 64 -5.50 -42.24 -26.37
N ASP A 65 -4.80 -42.76 -25.36
CA ASP A 65 -3.35 -42.59 -25.23
C ASP A 65 -2.61 -43.26 -26.40
N GLN A 66 -1.60 -42.54 -26.96
CA GLN A 66 -0.81 -43.07 -28.08
C GLN A 66 0.62 -43.32 -27.64
N PHE A 67 1.09 -44.55 -27.91
CA PHE A 67 2.42 -45.00 -27.59
C PHE A 67 3.24 -45.22 -28.87
N LEU A 68 4.51 -44.83 -28.78
CA LEU A 68 5.53 -45.23 -29.75
C LEU A 68 6.38 -46.32 -29.12
N ILE A 69 6.30 -47.53 -29.70
CA ILE A 69 7.09 -48.68 -29.31
C ILE A 69 8.23 -48.82 -30.32
N ARG A 70 9.46 -48.66 -29.85
CA ARG A 70 10.67 -48.77 -30.65
C ARG A 70 11.37 -50.09 -30.35
N ILE A 71 11.52 -50.94 -31.37
CA ILE A 71 12.21 -52.20 -31.26
C ILE A 71 13.55 -52.11 -31.96
N GLU A 72 14.63 -52.15 -31.20
CA GLU A 72 15.99 -52.05 -31.73
C GLU A 72 16.46 -53.43 -32.22
N GLY A 73 16.91 -53.51 -33.52
CA GLY A 73 17.40 -54.74 -34.14
C GLY A 73 17.83 -54.51 -35.60
N THR A 74 17.90 -55.59 -36.43
CA THR A 74 18.33 -55.56 -37.81
C THR A 74 17.44 -54.72 -38.77
N GLY A 75 16.29 -54.24 -38.31
CA GLY A 75 15.46 -53.21 -38.94
C GLY A 75 14.79 -52.47 -37.79
N ASN A 76 15.14 -51.18 -37.54
CA ASN A 76 14.52 -50.37 -36.50
C ASN A 76 13.01 -50.23 -36.78
N ASP A 77 12.20 -51.06 -36.13
CA ASP A 77 10.75 -50.98 -36.27
C ASP A 77 10.16 -50.04 -35.24
N ASN A 78 9.49 -49.00 -35.71
CA ASN A 78 8.69 -48.11 -34.89
C ASN A 78 7.22 -48.48 -35.05
N ILE A 79 6.58 -48.87 -33.95
CA ILE A 79 5.16 -49.24 -33.91
C ILE A 79 4.41 -48.14 -33.16
N GLU A 80 3.51 -47.45 -33.84
CA GLU A 80 2.54 -46.56 -33.19
C GLU A 80 1.31 -47.40 -32.80
N ALA A 81 0.96 -47.35 -31.53
CA ALA A 81 -0.17 -48.06 -30.96
C ALA A 81 -1.02 -47.11 -30.09
N ALA A 82 -2.32 -47.20 -30.23
CA ALA A 82 -3.26 -46.44 -29.42
C ALA A 82 -4.04 -47.37 -28.48
N VAL A 83 -4.37 -46.83 -27.31
CA VAL A 83 -5.25 -47.54 -26.36
C VAL A 83 -6.69 -47.47 -26.85
N SER A 84 -7.32 -48.61 -27.01
CA SER A 84 -8.71 -48.77 -27.47
C SER A 84 -9.72 -48.22 -26.44
N PRO A 85 -10.98 -47.98 -26.84
CA PRO A 85 -12.05 -47.64 -25.89
C PRO A 85 -12.28 -48.71 -24.80
N GLU A 86 -11.88 -49.94 -25.03
CA GLU A 86 -11.95 -51.05 -24.07
C GLU A 86 -10.78 -51.07 -23.07
N GLY A 87 -9.81 -50.17 -23.25
CA GLY A 87 -8.67 -50.01 -22.34
C GLY A 87 -7.47 -50.86 -22.68
N GLU A 88 -7.43 -51.46 -23.87
CA GLU A 88 -6.37 -52.32 -24.35
C GLU A 88 -5.48 -51.63 -25.37
N LEU A 89 -4.16 -51.75 -25.25
CA LEU A 89 -3.21 -51.29 -26.25
C LEU A 89 -3.14 -52.30 -27.37
N ILE A 90 -3.58 -51.95 -28.56
CA ILE A 90 -3.58 -52.84 -29.73
C ILE A 90 -2.22 -52.71 -30.43
N VAL A 91 -1.41 -53.76 -30.29
CA VAL A 91 -0.08 -53.80 -30.92
C VAL A 91 -0.12 -54.78 -32.09
N PRO A 92 0.16 -54.36 -33.34
CA PRO A 92 0.22 -55.25 -34.48
C PRO A 92 1.12 -56.45 -34.23
N ALA A 93 0.63 -57.64 -34.60
CA ALA A 93 1.34 -58.91 -34.45
C ALA A 93 1.57 -59.41 -33.01
N VAL A 94 1.20 -58.68 -31.95
CA VAL A 94 1.24 -59.10 -30.55
C VAL A 94 -0.17 -59.36 -30.00
N GLY A 95 -1.08 -58.47 -30.37
CA GLY A 95 -2.48 -58.53 -29.90
C GLY A 95 -2.84 -57.37 -28.99
N ALA A 96 -3.90 -57.54 -28.23
CA ALA A 96 -4.42 -56.55 -27.28
C ALA A 96 -3.77 -56.78 -25.90
N ILE A 97 -3.27 -55.68 -25.31
CA ILE A 97 -2.57 -55.67 -24.01
C ILE A 97 -3.38 -54.77 -23.06
N PRO A 98 -3.92 -55.30 -21.96
CA PRO A 98 -4.69 -54.49 -21.01
C PRO A 98 -3.76 -53.52 -20.25
N VAL A 99 -3.95 -52.18 -20.45
CA VAL A 99 -3.09 -51.15 -19.87
C VAL A 99 -3.87 -50.05 -19.16
N ALA A 100 -5.18 -49.98 -19.34
CA ALA A 100 -5.98 -48.92 -18.77
C ALA A 100 -6.04 -48.98 -17.24
N ASN A 101 -6.10 -47.81 -16.60
CA ASN A 101 -6.15 -47.61 -15.14
C ASN A 101 -4.88 -48.03 -14.38
N HIS A 102 -3.80 -48.35 -15.07
CA HIS A 102 -2.47 -48.52 -14.48
C HIS A 102 -1.65 -47.25 -14.56
N PRO A 103 -0.79 -46.95 -13.57
CA PRO A 103 0.22 -45.90 -13.71
C PRO A 103 1.08 -46.15 -14.96
N LEU A 104 1.55 -45.10 -15.63
CA LEU A 104 2.36 -45.22 -16.84
C LEU A 104 3.62 -46.11 -16.62
N SER A 105 4.22 -46.06 -15.43
CA SER A 105 5.34 -46.89 -15.04
C SER A 105 4.97 -48.37 -15.09
N GLU A 106 3.82 -48.76 -14.54
CA GLU A 106 3.33 -50.11 -14.51
C GLU A 106 2.85 -50.58 -15.91
N ALA A 107 2.10 -49.70 -16.60
CA ALA A 107 1.66 -49.95 -17.97
C ALA A 107 2.85 -50.21 -18.92
N LYS A 108 3.95 -49.49 -18.80
CA LYS A 108 5.18 -49.76 -19.56
C LYS A 108 5.76 -51.12 -19.24
N SER A 109 5.74 -51.55 -17.98
CA SER A 109 6.22 -52.86 -17.57
C SER A 109 5.34 -53.99 -18.16
N ILE A 110 4.01 -53.85 -18.11
CA ILE A 110 3.06 -54.78 -18.70
C ILE A 110 3.28 -54.89 -20.21
N ILE A 111 3.41 -53.77 -20.92
CA ILE A 111 3.66 -53.72 -22.36
C ILE A 111 5.00 -54.42 -22.67
N GLN A 112 6.05 -54.11 -21.90
CA GLN A 112 7.37 -54.70 -22.09
C GLN A 112 7.36 -56.22 -21.89
N GLU A 113 6.65 -56.75 -20.90
CA GLU A 113 6.50 -58.19 -20.66
C GLU A 113 5.86 -58.89 -21.86
N HIS A 114 4.74 -58.40 -22.35
CA HIS A 114 4.03 -58.96 -23.51
C HIS A 114 4.87 -58.91 -24.80
N LEU A 115 5.60 -57.81 -25.00
CA LEU A 115 6.46 -57.63 -26.17
C LEU A 115 7.70 -58.51 -26.11
N SER A 116 8.29 -58.72 -24.90
CA SER A 116 9.48 -59.54 -24.69
C SER A 116 9.23 -61.01 -24.97
N ALA A 117 8.01 -61.53 -24.79
CA ALA A 117 7.61 -62.85 -25.13
C ALA A 117 7.73 -63.12 -26.65
N LYS A 118 7.57 -62.10 -27.49
CA LYS A 118 7.65 -62.23 -28.95
C LYS A 118 8.98 -61.78 -29.54
N TYR A 119 9.53 -60.67 -29.01
CA TYR A 119 10.76 -60.03 -29.51
C TYR A 119 11.93 -60.39 -28.58
N ILE A 120 12.32 -61.66 -28.59
CA ILE A 120 13.38 -62.25 -27.76
C ILE A 120 14.71 -61.53 -28.03
N SER A 121 15.42 -61.14 -26.95
CA SER A 121 16.76 -60.51 -27.01
C SER A 121 16.85 -59.14 -27.73
N ARG A 122 15.76 -58.40 -27.91
CA ARG A 122 15.76 -57.04 -28.47
C ARG A 122 15.56 -56.01 -27.38
N ARG A 123 16.13 -54.81 -27.55
CA ARG A 123 15.80 -53.65 -26.71
C ARG A 123 14.47 -53.08 -27.18
N ILE A 124 13.58 -52.85 -26.23
CA ILE A 124 12.25 -52.28 -26.50
C ILE A 124 12.13 -50.97 -25.73
N GLY A 125 11.98 -49.87 -26.46
CA GLY A 125 11.69 -48.54 -25.90
C GLY A 125 10.19 -48.28 -26.00
N ILE A 126 9.55 -47.88 -24.90
CA ILE A 126 8.12 -47.58 -24.85
C ILE A 126 7.94 -46.13 -24.41
N HIS A 127 7.38 -45.32 -25.30
CA HIS A 127 7.22 -43.89 -25.09
C HIS A 127 5.75 -43.50 -25.26
N LEU A 128 5.19 -42.75 -24.31
CA LEU A 128 3.91 -42.08 -24.48
C LEU A 128 4.16 -40.82 -25.36
N VAL A 129 3.56 -40.79 -26.54
CA VAL A 129 3.79 -39.75 -27.54
C VAL A 129 2.70 -38.68 -27.50
N LYS A 130 1.46 -39.12 -27.28
CA LYS A 130 0.32 -38.26 -27.23
C LYS A 130 -0.59 -38.69 -26.08
N PRO A 131 -0.62 -37.88 -25.01
CA PRO A 131 -1.60 -38.07 -23.93
C PRO A 131 -3.03 -37.86 -24.46
N ARG A 132 -3.96 -38.64 -23.92
CA ARG A 132 -5.37 -38.56 -24.27
C ARG A 132 -6.03 -37.27 -23.82
N THR A 133 -7.14 -36.90 -24.45
CA THR A 133 -8.12 -35.95 -23.95
C THR A 133 -9.34 -36.72 -23.44
N PHE A 134 -10.01 -36.17 -22.43
CA PHE A 134 -11.23 -36.75 -21.90
C PHE A 134 -12.17 -35.64 -21.42
N LYS A 135 -13.41 -36.00 -21.11
CA LYS A 135 -14.44 -35.08 -20.65
C LYS A 135 -14.63 -35.19 -19.15
N VAL A 136 -14.68 -34.03 -18.49
CA VAL A 136 -15.09 -33.87 -17.10
C VAL A 136 -16.32 -33.01 -17.01
N SER A 137 -17.16 -33.26 -16.00
CA SER A 137 -18.33 -32.46 -15.75
C SER A 137 -17.99 -31.36 -14.75
N VAL A 138 -18.24 -30.06 -15.09
CA VAL A 138 -18.11 -28.95 -14.19
C VAL A 138 -19.49 -28.40 -13.86
N THR A 139 -19.83 -28.35 -12.58
CA THR A 139 -21.17 -28.02 -12.09
C THR A 139 -21.11 -27.00 -10.95
N GLY A 140 -22.24 -26.36 -10.65
CA GLY A 140 -22.36 -25.38 -9.57
C GLY A 140 -22.09 -23.95 -10.03
N ALA A 141 -21.39 -23.16 -9.22
CA ALA A 141 -21.22 -21.73 -9.41
C ALA A 141 -20.05 -21.37 -10.35
N VAL A 142 -20.12 -21.85 -11.59
CA VAL A 142 -19.26 -21.48 -12.73
C VAL A 142 -20.09 -20.76 -13.79
N GLU A 143 -19.44 -20.02 -14.69
CA GLU A 143 -20.14 -19.25 -15.73
C GLU A 143 -20.90 -20.18 -16.70
N ASN A 144 -20.27 -21.25 -17.17
CA ASN A 144 -20.84 -22.20 -18.13
C ASN A 144 -20.77 -23.62 -17.59
N PRO A 145 -21.71 -24.05 -16.74
CA PRO A 145 -21.74 -25.42 -16.23
C PRO A 145 -22.01 -26.42 -17.36
N GLY A 146 -21.28 -27.53 -17.36
CA GLY A 146 -21.40 -28.54 -18.38
C GLY A 146 -20.20 -29.45 -18.49
N TYR A 147 -20.08 -30.16 -19.62
CA TYR A 147 -18.91 -30.98 -19.92
C TYR A 147 -17.83 -30.13 -20.59
N VAL A 148 -16.61 -30.20 -20.07
CA VAL A 148 -15.42 -29.61 -20.67
C VAL A 148 -14.44 -30.70 -21.09
N GLU A 149 -13.74 -30.49 -22.20
CA GLU A 149 -12.71 -31.38 -22.67
C GLU A 149 -11.37 -30.92 -22.11
N VAL A 150 -10.71 -31.84 -21.39
CA VAL A 150 -9.43 -31.59 -20.73
C VAL A 150 -8.40 -32.64 -21.15
N ARG A 151 -7.14 -32.34 -20.97
CA ARG A 151 -6.03 -33.25 -21.22
C ARG A 151 -5.75 -34.10 -19.99
N ALA A 152 -5.11 -35.25 -20.19
CA ALA A 152 -4.83 -36.18 -19.12
C ALA A 152 -3.93 -35.62 -17.98
N MET A 153 -3.30 -34.48 -18.19
CA MET A 153 -2.49 -33.77 -17.19
C MET A 153 -3.08 -32.40 -16.78
N SER A 154 -4.34 -32.17 -17.13
CA SER A 154 -5.03 -30.93 -16.69
C SER A 154 -5.38 -31.02 -15.22
N ARG A 155 -5.26 -29.86 -14.56
CA ARG A 155 -5.64 -29.67 -13.16
C ARG A 155 -7.04 -29.10 -13.04
N ALA A 156 -7.61 -29.16 -11.83
CA ALA A 156 -8.95 -28.67 -11.55
C ALA A 156 -9.17 -27.19 -11.98
N ALA A 157 -8.18 -26.33 -11.78
CA ALA A 157 -8.23 -24.92 -12.18
C ALA A 157 -8.48 -24.75 -13.68
N GLU A 158 -7.79 -25.53 -14.52
CA GLU A 158 -7.93 -25.47 -15.98
C GLU A 158 -9.35 -25.85 -16.45
N ALA A 159 -9.95 -26.87 -15.84
CA ALA A 159 -11.33 -27.26 -16.18
C ALA A 159 -12.33 -26.17 -15.80
N ILE A 160 -12.13 -25.50 -14.68
CA ILE A 160 -12.97 -24.39 -14.24
C ILE A 160 -12.81 -23.19 -15.19
N GLU A 161 -11.57 -22.90 -15.63
CA GLU A 161 -11.29 -21.85 -16.61
C GLU A 161 -11.96 -22.15 -17.96
N LEU A 162 -11.88 -23.40 -18.43
CA LEU A 162 -12.58 -23.85 -19.64
C LEU A 162 -14.10 -23.79 -19.52
N ALA A 163 -14.65 -23.87 -18.30
CA ALA A 163 -16.05 -23.64 -18.01
C ALA A 163 -16.42 -22.13 -17.90
N GLY A 164 -15.53 -21.24 -18.32
CA GLY A 164 -15.73 -19.78 -18.26
C GLY A 164 -15.28 -19.13 -16.95
N GLY A 165 -14.67 -19.91 -16.04
CA GLY A 165 -14.25 -19.44 -14.72
C GLY A 165 -15.32 -19.56 -13.65
N LEU A 166 -14.97 -19.15 -12.45
CA LEU A 166 -15.89 -19.06 -11.32
C LEU A 166 -16.89 -17.92 -11.56
N LYS A 167 -18.15 -18.15 -11.26
CA LYS A 167 -19.19 -17.12 -11.32
C LYS A 167 -18.80 -15.95 -10.41
N GLN A 168 -18.78 -14.76 -10.97
CA GLN A 168 -18.42 -13.53 -10.23
C GLN A 168 -19.68 -12.77 -9.82
N LEU A 169 -19.60 -12.09 -8.69
CA LEU A 169 -20.58 -11.05 -8.36
C LEU A 169 -20.52 -9.97 -9.43
N LEU A 170 -21.62 -9.71 -10.10
CA LEU A 170 -21.78 -8.45 -10.80
C LEU A 170 -21.64 -7.35 -9.75
N LYS A 171 -20.50 -6.65 -9.74
CA LYS A 171 -20.40 -5.36 -9.05
C LYS A 171 -21.44 -4.47 -9.72
N VAL A 172 -22.59 -4.31 -9.09
CA VAL A 172 -23.47 -3.19 -9.39
C VAL A 172 -22.65 -1.97 -8.98
N GLU A 173 -22.05 -1.30 -9.95
CA GLU A 173 -21.53 0.04 -9.74
C GLU A 173 -22.74 0.84 -9.26
N THR A 174 -22.77 1.13 -7.98
CA THR A 174 -23.67 2.13 -7.43
C THR A 174 -23.25 3.42 -8.11
N VAL A 175 -23.93 3.75 -9.21
CA VAL A 175 -23.92 5.08 -9.78
C VAL A 175 -24.45 5.97 -8.66
N THR A 176 -23.55 6.54 -7.89
CA THR A 176 -23.86 7.61 -6.95
C THR A 176 -24.23 8.79 -7.83
N GLN A 177 -25.51 8.87 -8.23
CA GLN A 177 -26.08 10.12 -8.68
C GLN A 177 -25.91 11.08 -7.50
N GLN A 178 -24.90 11.94 -7.61
CA GLN A 178 -24.82 13.15 -6.81
C GLN A 178 -26.04 14.01 -7.18
N VAL A 179 -27.14 13.75 -6.52
CA VAL A 179 -28.22 14.73 -6.44
C VAL A 179 -27.67 15.84 -5.55
N ALA A 180 -27.18 16.88 -6.19
CA ALA A 180 -26.83 18.13 -5.53
C ALA A 180 -28.13 18.73 -4.99
N ILE A 181 -28.52 18.35 -3.80
CA ILE A 181 -29.52 19.07 -3.02
C ILE A 181 -28.76 20.19 -2.32
N LYS A 182 -28.86 21.41 -2.90
CA LYS A 182 -28.65 22.65 -2.17
C LYS A 182 -29.59 22.65 -0.96
N SER A 183 -29.07 22.40 0.22
CA SER A 183 -29.73 22.78 1.46
C SER A 183 -28.75 23.65 2.24
N GLU A 184 -29.09 24.92 2.26
CA GLU A 184 -28.56 25.88 3.22
C GLU A 184 -28.94 25.45 4.64
N LEU A 185 -27.97 25.62 5.56
CA LEU A 185 -28.12 25.68 7.02
C LEU A 185 -28.56 24.41 7.78
N ARG A 186 -27.59 23.69 8.31
CA ARG A 186 -27.35 23.51 9.76
C ARG A 186 -26.19 22.55 10.00
N GLU A 187 -25.13 23.08 10.59
CA GLU A 187 -24.08 22.31 11.26
C GLU A 187 -24.72 21.59 12.46
N GLU A 188 -24.76 20.28 12.38
CA GLU A 188 -24.77 19.41 13.55
C GLU A 188 -23.75 18.32 13.30
N THR A 189 -22.64 18.42 14.01
CA THR A 189 -21.57 17.45 14.10
C THR A 189 -22.11 16.20 14.78
N SER A 190 -22.69 15.30 14.02
CA SER A 190 -22.91 13.93 14.45
C SER A 190 -21.93 13.02 13.75
N LEU A 191 -20.98 12.49 14.51
CA LEU A 191 -20.25 11.28 14.18
C LEU A 191 -21.28 10.18 13.86
N GLN A 192 -21.73 10.13 12.61
CA GLN A 192 -22.50 9.00 12.13
C GLN A 192 -21.52 7.82 12.06
N ARG A 193 -21.51 7.03 13.15
CA ARG A 193 -21.23 5.61 13.03
C ARG A 193 -22.17 5.11 11.95
N THR A 194 -21.66 4.88 10.76
CA THR A 194 -22.33 4.11 9.72
C THR A 194 -22.58 2.74 10.33
N LYS A 195 -23.77 2.52 10.86
CA LYS A 195 -24.26 1.17 11.14
C LYS A 195 -24.22 0.46 9.78
N PRO A 196 -23.58 -0.69 9.66
CA PRO A 196 -23.66 -1.46 8.42
C PRO A 196 -25.15 -1.68 8.16
N ASN A 197 -25.59 -1.26 6.98
CA ASN A 197 -26.97 -1.43 6.55
C ASN A 197 -27.30 -2.94 6.60
N PRO A 198 -28.21 -3.42 7.45
CA PRO A 198 -28.49 -4.84 7.58
C PRO A 198 -29.22 -5.44 6.38
N GLU A 199 -29.55 -4.64 5.37
CA GLU A 199 -30.30 -5.10 4.18
C GLU A 199 -29.43 -5.38 2.95
N LEU A 200 -28.11 -5.18 3.00
CA LEU A 200 -27.21 -5.79 2.03
C LEU A 200 -27.10 -7.29 2.34
N ARG A 201 -28.18 -8.03 2.15
CA ARG A 201 -28.08 -9.46 1.87
C ARG A 201 -27.32 -9.54 0.55
N TYR A 202 -26.03 -9.76 0.64
CA TYR A 202 -25.25 -10.19 -0.50
C TYR A 202 -25.84 -11.51 -0.98
N ASN A 203 -26.74 -11.46 -1.96
CA ASN A 203 -27.00 -12.63 -2.79
C ASN A 203 -25.72 -12.87 -3.59
N SER A 204 -24.65 -13.33 -2.93
CA SER A 204 -23.41 -13.66 -3.57
C SER A 204 -23.56 -15.00 -4.25
N SER A 205 -24.00 -14.98 -5.49
CA SER A 205 -23.93 -16.14 -6.37
C SER A 205 -22.49 -16.41 -6.85
N ALA A 206 -21.50 -15.75 -6.24
CA ALA A 206 -20.08 -15.99 -6.53
C ALA A 206 -19.67 -17.41 -6.22
N GLY A 207 -18.87 -18.00 -7.09
CA GLY A 207 -18.31 -19.34 -6.89
C GLY A 207 -17.21 -19.32 -5.82
N SER A 208 -17.30 -20.27 -4.88
CA SER A 208 -16.26 -20.47 -3.87
C SER A 208 -14.91 -20.79 -4.53
N LYS A 209 -13.85 -20.17 -4.03
CA LYS A 209 -12.48 -20.41 -4.48
C LYS A 209 -11.79 -21.54 -3.70
N ARG A 210 -12.36 -21.95 -2.56
CA ARG A 210 -11.69 -22.87 -1.63
C ARG A 210 -12.41 -24.19 -1.37
N ASN A 211 -13.73 -24.21 -1.45
CA ASN A 211 -14.54 -25.37 -1.09
C ASN A 211 -15.01 -26.19 -2.31
N ILE A 212 -14.20 -26.21 -3.36
CA ILE A 212 -14.48 -26.95 -4.58
C ILE A 212 -14.22 -28.43 -4.34
N ARG A 213 -15.03 -29.30 -4.96
CA ARG A 213 -14.95 -30.74 -4.77
C ARG A 213 -14.89 -31.48 -6.10
N ILE A 214 -13.94 -32.39 -6.22
CA ILE A 214 -13.92 -33.35 -7.29
C ILE A 214 -14.51 -34.67 -6.75
N THR A 215 -15.51 -35.22 -7.43
CA THR A 215 -16.02 -36.55 -7.18
C THR A 215 -15.47 -37.45 -8.27
N ARG A 216 -14.63 -38.41 -7.90
CA ARG A 216 -14.06 -39.41 -8.79
C ARG A 216 -15.12 -40.40 -9.22
N ARG A 217 -14.90 -41.09 -10.32
CA ARG A 217 -15.75 -42.21 -10.76
C ARG A 217 -15.83 -43.35 -9.73
N SER A 218 -14.78 -43.49 -8.92
CA SER A 218 -14.76 -44.47 -7.80
C SER A 218 -15.65 -44.08 -6.62
N GLY A 219 -16.20 -42.84 -6.60
CA GLY A 219 -16.92 -42.29 -5.46
C GLY A 219 -16.02 -41.55 -4.46
N GLU A 220 -14.70 -41.57 -4.65
CA GLU A 220 -13.75 -40.79 -3.84
C GLU A 220 -14.00 -39.28 -4.02
N SER A 221 -13.95 -38.54 -2.91
CA SER A 221 -14.09 -37.07 -2.92
C SER A 221 -12.75 -36.41 -2.63
N VAL A 222 -12.28 -35.54 -3.53
CA VAL A 222 -11.03 -34.78 -3.41
C VAL A 222 -11.35 -33.31 -3.29
N ALA A 223 -10.80 -32.66 -2.27
CA ALA A 223 -10.95 -31.20 -2.07
C ALA A 223 -10.02 -30.44 -3.00
N VAL A 224 -10.52 -29.31 -3.49
CA VAL A 224 -9.76 -28.35 -4.31
C VAL A 224 -9.86 -26.96 -3.69
N ASP A 225 -8.71 -26.32 -3.49
CA ASP A 225 -8.59 -24.99 -2.91
C ASP A 225 -7.76 -24.11 -3.84
N LEU A 226 -8.42 -23.45 -4.78
CA LEU A 226 -7.76 -22.60 -5.77
C LEU A 226 -7.16 -21.34 -5.16
N GLN A 227 -7.72 -20.82 -4.05
CA GLN A 227 -7.18 -19.68 -3.36
C GLN A 227 -5.87 -20.03 -2.65
N LYS A 228 -5.84 -21.16 -1.95
CA LYS A 228 -4.61 -21.69 -1.34
C LYS A 228 -3.54 -21.95 -2.40
N PHE A 229 -3.90 -22.59 -3.51
CA PHE A 229 -2.97 -22.81 -4.63
C PHE A 229 -2.41 -21.51 -5.17
N ALA A 230 -3.26 -20.51 -5.45
CA ALA A 230 -2.84 -19.23 -6.03
C ALA A 230 -1.92 -18.42 -5.09
N LEU A 231 -2.16 -18.48 -3.78
CA LEU A 231 -1.40 -17.70 -2.79
C LEU A 231 -0.13 -18.40 -2.29
N THR A 232 -0.12 -19.73 -2.26
CA THR A 232 0.99 -20.51 -1.69
C THR A 232 1.78 -21.33 -2.70
N GLY A 233 1.23 -21.58 -3.89
CA GLY A 233 1.79 -22.48 -4.87
C GLY A 233 1.65 -23.99 -4.50
N ASP A 234 0.87 -24.33 -3.47
CA ASP A 234 0.68 -25.73 -3.06
C ASP A 234 -0.11 -26.49 -4.11
N ARG A 235 0.58 -27.29 -4.92
CA ARG A 235 0.00 -28.09 -6.01
C ARG A 235 -1.03 -29.10 -5.52
N ARG A 236 -0.97 -29.54 -4.27
CA ARG A 236 -1.95 -30.48 -3.68
C ARG A 236 -3.33 -29.85 -3.57
N ALA A 237 -3.40 -28.54 -3.47
CA ALA A 237 -4.65 -27.77 -3.45
C ALA A 237 -5.32 -27.67 -4.84
N ASN A 238 -4.59 -28.02 -5.92
CA ASN A 238 -5.08 -28.03 -7.31
C ASN A 238 -4.71 -29.36 -7.98
N PRO A 239 -5.41 -30.47 -7.64
CA PRO A 239 -5.09 -31.79 -8.10
C PRO A 239 -5.34 -32.02 -9.59
N TYR A 240 -4.68 -33.01 -10.15
CA TYR A 240 -4.95 -33.49 -11.51
C TYR A 240 -6.32 -34.15 -11.64
N LEU A 241 -6.92 -33.95 -12.81
CA LEU A 241 -8.20 -34.53 -13.18
C LEU A 241 -8.05 -35.93 -13.76
N ARG A 242 -9.10 -36.73 -13.61
CA ARG A 242 -9.22 -38.06 -14.20
C ARG A 242 -10.48 -38.16 -15.04
N ASP A 243 -10.50 -39.12 -15.96
CA ASP A 243 -11.64 -39.35 -16.81
C ASP A 243 -12.91 -39.65 -15.99
N GLY A 244 -14.01 -38.98 -16.34
CA GLY A 244 -15.28 -39.10 -15.66
C GLY A 244 -15.38 -38.37 -14.31
N ASP A 245 -14.42 -37.49 -13.97
CA ASP A 245 -14.51 -36.64 -12.78
C ASP A 245 -15.67 -35.65 -12.89
N VAL A 246 -16.28 -35.38 -11.75
CA VAL A 246 -17.30 -34.35 -11.58
C VAL A 246 -16.78 -33.31 -10.63
N LEU A 247 -16.57 -32.10 -11.13
CA LEU A 247 -16.20 -30.94 -10.33
C LEU A 247 -17.49 -30.23 -9.89
N PHE A 248 -17.62 -29.99 -8.60
CA PHE A 248 -18.69 -29.18 -8.02
C PHE A 248 -18.12 -27.94 -7.36
N VAL A 249 -18.54 -26.76 -7.82
CA VAL A 249 -18.20 -25.47 -7.27
C VAL A 249 -19.38 -24.94 -6.45
N PRO A 250 -19.28 -24.87 -5.10
CA PRO A 250 -20.34 -24.26 -4.29
C PRO A 250 -20.33 -22.75 -4.43
N THR A 251 -21.39 -22.08 -3.97
CA THR A 251 -21.38 -20.62 -3.81
C THR A 251 -20.68 -20.22 -2.52
N GLU A 252 -20.12 -19.00 -2.47
CA GLU A 252 -19.49 -18.47 -1.24
C GLU A 252 -20.46 -18.45 -0.04
N GLU A 253 -21.76 -18.23 -0.26
CA GLU A 253 -22.77 -18.23 0.80
C GLU A 253 -22.99 -19.60 1.45
N THR A 254 -22.78 -20.67 0.67
CA THR A 254 -22.89 -22.03 1.18
C THR A 254 -21.59 -22.53 1.79
N SER A 255 -20.55 -21.71 1.76
CA SER A 255 -19.29 -22.04 2.39
C SER A 255 -19.40 -21.95 3.93
N ALA A 256 -18.58 -22.73 4.61
CA ALA A 256 -18.68 -23.02 6.04
C ALA A 256 -18.16 -21.87 6.96
N GLY A 257 -18.21 -20.60 6.55
CA GLY A 257 -17.75 -19.46 7.34
C GLY A 257 -16.47 -18.81 6.80
N ARG A 258 -15.93 -17.86 7.55
CA ARG A 258 -14.75 -17.07 7.13
C ARG A 258 -13.67 -17.09 8.21
N LEU A 259 -12.42 -16.94 7.78
CA LEU A 259 -11.26 -16.76 8.64
C LEU A 259 -10.72 -15.35 8.48
N TYR A 260 -10.42 -14.72 9.58
CA TYR A 260 -9.86 -13.36 9.60
C TYR A 260 -8.42 -13.43 10.09
N ILE A 261 -7.51 -12.79 9.37
CA ILE A 261 -6.14 -12.62 9.83
C ILE A 261 -5.70 -11.18 9.68
N ALA A 262 -5.17 -10.60 10.76
CA ALA A 262 -4.80 -9.20 10.83
C ALA A 262 -3.54 -8.96 11.66
N GLY A 263 -2.95 -7.78 11.47
CA GLY A 263 -1.75 -7.33 12.19
C GLY A 263 -0.49 -7.42 11.35
N ALA A 264 0.63 -7.80 11.98
CA ALA A 264 1.97 -7.77 11.39
C ALA A 264 2.21 -8.93 10.40
N LEU A 265 1.50 -8.91 9.29
CA LEU A 265 1.56 -9.88 8.19
C LEU A 265 1.75 -9.14 6.87
N LYS A 266 2.32 -9.80 5.88
CA LYS A 266 2.57 -9.17 4.57
C LYS A 266 1.30 -8.87 3.79
N ASN A 267 0.29 -9.71 3.92
CA ASN A 267 -1.01 -9.55 3.27
C ASN A 267 -2.16 -9.98 4.21
N PRO A 268 -2.52 -9.16 5.22
CA PRO A 268 -3.65 -9.46 6.09
C PRO A 268 -4.96 -9.38 5.30
N ASP A 269 -5.83 -10.38 5.42
CA ASP A 269 -7.05 -10.49 4.63
C ASP A 269 -8.12 -11.35 5.33
N ILE A 270 -9.25 -11.54 4.66
CA ILE A 270 -10.36 -12.41 5.04
C ILE A 270 -10.45 -13.55 4.04
N PHE A 271 -10.34 -14.77 4.52
CA PHE A 271 -10.41 -15.97 3.70
C PHE A 271 -11.68 -16.78 3.97
N GLU A 272 -12.20 -17.49 2.99
CA GLU A 272 -13.19 -18.52 3.26
C GLU A 272 -12.57 -19.61 4.14
N PHE A 273 -13.33 -20.14 5.08
CA PHE A 273 -12.92 -21.33 5.82
C PHE A 273 -13.00 -22.58 4.93
N ALA A 274 -11.98 -23.41 4.96
CA ALA A 274 -12.00 -24.74 4.36
C ALA A 274 -11.74 -25.80 5.45
N PRO A 275 -12.47 -26.93 5.43
CA PRO A 275 -12.24 -28.02 6.39
C PRO A 275 -10.79 -28.49 6.37
N GLY A 276 -10.16 -28.54 7.53
CA GLY A 276 -8.75 -28.91 7.68
C GLY A 276 -7.79 -27.73 7.72
N ASP A 277 -8.27 -26.48 7.63
CA ASP A 277 -7.43 -25.31 7.79
C ASP A 277 -6.75 -25.26 9.16
N CYS A 278 -5.49 -24.86 9.16
CA CYS A 278 -4.70 -24.63 10.35
C CYS A 278 -4.07 -23.23 10.35
N ILE A 279 -3.49 -22.84 11.47
CA ILE A 279 -2.82 -21.54 11.61
C ILE A 279 -1.74 -21.35 10.53
N GLY A 280 -0.95 -22.39 10.26
CA GLY A 280 0.12 -22.35 9.26
C GLY A 280 -0.39 -22.07 7.85
N ASP A 281 -1.53 -22.67 7.47
CA ASP A 281 -2.17 -22.42 6.18
C ASP A 281 -2.59 -20.95 6.04
N LEU A 282 -3.21 -20.40 7.08
CA LEU A 282 -3.70 -19.03 7.05
C LEU A 282 -2.55 -18.02 7.00
N ILE A 283 -1.46 -18.27 7.76
CA ILE A 283 -0.24 -17.45 7.68
C ILE A 283 0.41 -17.55 6.31
N ALA A 284 0.47 -18.76 5.72
CA ALA A 284 1.04 -18.95 4.38
C ALA A 284 0.24 -18.19 3.31
N MET A 285 -1.11 -18.23 3.39
CA MET A 285 -1.99 -17.46 2.51
C MET A 285 -1.84 -15.94 2.70
N ALA A 286 -1.51 -15.48 3.91
CA ALA A 286 -1.16 -14.10 4.21
C ALA A 286 0.30 -13.74 3.84
N HIS A 287 1.02 -14.60 3.11
CA HIS A 287 2.42 -14.44 2.70
C HIS A 287 3.43 -14.32 3.84
N GLY A 288 3.06 -14.78 5.05
CA GLY A 288 3.92 -14.80 6.22
C GLY A 288 3.97 -13.49 7.00
N PHE A 289 4.84 -13.47 8.00
CA PHE A 289 5.03 -12.33 8.88
C PHE A 289 5.81 -11.19 8.21
N THR A 290 5.55 -9.95 8.65
CA THR A 290 6.41 -8.80 8.37
C THR A 290 7.68 -8.85 9.22
N THR A 291 8.68 -8.03 8.89
CA THR A 291 9.95 -7.99 9.63
C THR A 291 9.80 -7.47 11.05
N ASP A 292 8.80 -6.64 11.28
CA ASP A 292 8.45 -6.03 12.55
C ASP A 292 7.38 -6.82 13.34
N ALA A 293 7.06 -8.04 12.90
CA ALA A 293 6.11 -8.91 13.59
C ALA A 293 6.69 -9.51 14.87
N ASP A 294 5.90 -9.55 15.92
CA ASP A 294 6.13 -10.44 17.07
C ASP A 294 5.71 -11.87 16.67
N SER A 295 6.60 -12.56 15.97
CA SER A 295 6.37 -13.91 15.48
C SER A 295 6.47 -15.00 16.55
N SER A 296 6.61 -14.63 17.84
CA SER A 296 6.69 -15.56 18.97
C SER A 296 5.32 -16.06 19.42
N LYS A 297 4.26 -15.34 19.09
CA LYS A 297 2.89 -15.65 19.54
C LYS A 297 1.84 -15.15 18.57
N ILE A 298 0.69 -15.82 18.57
CA ILE A 298 -0.52 -15.44 17.84
C ILE A 298 -1.70 -15.41 18.80
N GLU A 299 -2.52 -14.39 18.70
CA GLU A 299 -3.79 -14.32 19.41
C GLU A 299 -4.91 -14.89 18.53
N LEU A 300 -5.53 -15.95 18.99
CA LEU A 300 -6.72 -16.53 18.36
C LEU A 300 -7.96 -16.11 19.15
N VAL A 301 -8.92 -15.53 18.46
CA VAL A 301 -10.26 -15.21 18.99
C VAL A 301 -11.27 -16.12 18.32
N ARG A 302 -11.98 -16.92 19.09
CA ARG A 302 -12.98 -17.89 18.65
C ARG A 302 -14.34 -17.58 19.26
N PHE A 303 -15.37 -17.61 18.45
CA PHE A 303 -16.74 -17.45 18.90
C PHE A 303 -17.28 -18.77 19.47
N GLN A 304 -17.99 -18.69 20.59
CA GLN A 304 -18.65 -19.85 21.21
C GLN A 304 -20.18 -19.74 21.05
N GLY A 305 -20.81 -20.88 20.81
CA GLY A 305 -22.26 -20.95 20.63
C GLY A 305 -22.73 -20.12 19.44
N LYS A 306 -23.86 -19.41 19.61
CA LYS A 306 -24.44 -18.53 18.57
C LYS A 306 -23.77 -17.14 18.50
N GLY A 307 -22.48 -17.02 18.89
CA GLY A 307 -21.76 -15.75 18.82
C GLY A 307 -21.96 -14.83 20.03
N SER A 308 -22.54 -15.32 21.11
CA SER A 308 -22.79 -14.54 22.33
C SER A 308 -21.55 -14.39 23.24
N SER A 309 -20.57 -15.27 23.12
CA SER A 309 -19.32 -15.23 23.88
C SER A 309 -18.11 -15.48 22.99
N ILE A 310 -16.97 -14.96 23.40
CA ILE A 310 -15.71 -15.15 22.71
C ILE A 310 -14.69 -15.79 23.64
N THR A 311 -13.89 -16.71 23.11
CA THR A 311 -12.71 -17.25 23.78
C THR A 311 -11.47 -16.68 23.13
N LYS A 312 -10.58 -16.12 23.95
CA LYS A 312 -9.27 -15.64 23.50
C LYS A 312 -8.21 -16.66 23.91
N LYS A 313 -7.42 -17.14 22.97
CA LYS A 313 -6.30 -18.06 23.19
C LYS A 313 -5.03 -17.46 22.61
N VAL A 314 -3.96 -17.46 23.40
CA VAL A 314 -2.62 -17.12 22.90
C VAL A 314 -1.90 -18.41 22.56
N ILE A 315 -1.43 -18.50 21.32
CA ILE A 315 -0.68 -19.64 20.82
C ILE A 315 0.77 -19.22 20.70
N LEU A 316 1.64 -19.87 21.44
CA LEU A 316 3.07 -19.61 21.43
C LEU A 316 3.74 -20.29 20.23
N LEU A 317 4.64 -19.56 19.58
CA LEU A 317 5.43 -20.03 18.44
C LEU A 317 6.92 -19.89 18.80
N PRO A 318 7.47 -20.82 19.59
CA PRO A 318 8.86 -20.74 20.03
C PRO A 318 9.83 -20.73 18.85
N ALA A 319 10.76 -19.78 18.85
CA ALA A 319 11.75 -19.64 17.79
C ALA A 319 12.89 -20.67 17.91
N ASP A 320 13.20 -21.04 19.13
CA ASP A 320 14.28 -21.97 19.54
C ASP A 320 13.88 -23.45 19.45
N ASN A 321 12.60 -23.75 19.24
CA ASN A 321 12.08 -25.11 19.11
C ASN A 321 11.25 -25.28 17.84
N PRO A 322 11.86 -25.69 16.71
CA PRO A 322 11.17 -25.85 15.43
C PRO A 322 10.02 -26.88 15.45
N GLU A 323 10.14 -27.93 16.24
CA GLU A 323 9.11 -28.98 16.35
C GLU A 323 7.86 -28.45 17.05
N ALA A 324 8.02 -27.81 18.20
CA ALA A 324 6.92 -27.17 18.93
C ALA A 324 6.27 -26.04 18.11
N ARG A 325 7.07 -25.30 17.34
CA ARG A 325 6.55 -24.30 16.41
C ARG A 325 5.72 -24.93 15.30
N ALA A 326 6.19 -26.03 14.70
CA ALA A 326 5.46 -26.75 13.66
C ALA A 326 4.16 -27.35 14.20
N GLU A 327 4.16 -27.86 15.43
CA GLU A 327 2.94 -28.35 16.10
C GLU A 327 1.94 -27.22 16.34
N ALA A 328 2.39 -26.09 16.85
CA ALA A 328 1.54 -24.91 17.05
C ALA A 328 0.94 -24.38 15.73
N MET A 329 1.71 -24.43 14.64
CA MET A 329 1.21 -24.07 13.30
C MET A 329 0.14 -25.03 12.76
N ARG A 330 0.12 -26.29 13.21
CA ARG A 330 -0.92 -27.26 12.85
C ARG A 330 -2.20 -27.12 13.67
N PHE A 331 -2.27 -26.14 14.58
CA PHE A 331 -3.47 -25.91 15.37
C PHE A 331 -4.69 -25.70 14.47
N PRO A 332 -5.76 -26.52 14.61
CA PRO A 332 -6.91 -26.48 13.72
C PRO A 332 -7.77 -25.24 13.94
N LEU A 333 -8.17 -24.63 12.84
CA LEU A 333 -9.06 -23.49 12.81
C LEU A 333 -10.53 -23.95 12.72
N GLN A 334 -11.42 -23.06 13.13
CA GLN A 334 -12.88 -23.21 13.01
C GLN A 334 -13.47 -22.02 12.24
N PRO A 335 -14.66 -22.18 11.66
CA PRO A 335 -15.37 -21.08 11.04
C PRO A 335 -15.43 -19.85 11.97
N ASP A 336 -15.24 -18.66 11.39
CA ASP A 336 -15.26 -17.36 12.05
C ASP A 336 -14.11 -17.09 13.05
N ASP A 337 -13.09 -17.94 13.10
CA ASP A 337 -11.87 -17.68 13.85
C ASP A 337 -11.17 -16.41 13.35
N ARG A 338 -10.61 -15.65 14.29
CA ARG A 338 -9.85 -14.43 14.03
C ARG A 338 -8.45 -14.55 14.61
N LEU A 339 -7.45 -14.39 13.76
CA LEU A 339 -6.03 -14.41 14.14
C LEU A 339 -5.48 -12.99 14.14
N PHE A 340 -4.76 -12.66 15.20
CA PHE A 340 -4.07 -11.38 15.34
C PHE A 340 -2.60 -11.61 15.62
N VAL A 341 -1.75 -11.02 14.77
CA VAL A 341 -0.29 -10.98 14.95
C VAL A 341 0.09 -9.58 15.37
N ARG A 342 0.78 -9.44 16.51
CA ARG A 342 1.17 -8.14 17.03
C ARG A 342 2.47 -7.68 16.39
N PHE A 343 2.65 -6.36 16.28
CA PHE A 343 3.92 -5.74 15.95
C PHE A 343 4.86 -5.80 17.17
N GLN A 344 6.16 -5.90 16.93
CA GLN A 344 7.16 -5.75 17.98
C GLN A 344 7.13 -4.32 18.51
N TYR A 345 7.12 -4.21 19.84
CA TYR A 345 7.16 -2.89 20.47
C TYR A 345 8.49 -2.20 20.18
N LYS A 346 8.44 -1.02 19.62
CA LYS A 346 9.63 -0.20 19.28
C LYS A 346 10.61 -0.86 18.29
N PHE A 347 10.10 -1.66 17.35
CA PHE A 347 10.93 -2.24 16.31
C PHE A 347 11.44 -1.14 15.37
N HIS A 348 12.77 -0.96 15.33
CA HIS A 348 13.45 0.04 14.49
C HIS A 348 12.84 1.45 14.60
N GLU A 349 12.31 1.81 15.78
CA GLU A 349 11.83 3.16 16.04
C GLU A 349 13.01 4.12 15.85
N THR A 350 12.96 4.89 14.76
CA THR A 350 13.96 5.94 14.50
C THR A 350 13.57 7.15 15.34
N ARG A 351 14.35 7.39 16.39
CA ARG A 351 14.24 8.59 17.21
C ARG A 351 15.24 9.60 16.67
N ASN A 352 14.77 10.78 16.29
CA ASN A 352 15.60 11.79 15.65
C ASN A 352 15.44 13.15 16.32
N VAL A 353 16.55 13.90 16.36
CA VAL A 353 16.58 15.32 16.67
C VAL A 353 16.95 16.08 15.41
N GLU A 354 16.33 17.20 15.18
CA GLU A 354 16.64 18.10 14.08
C GLU A 354 17.48 19.27 14.60
N ILE A 355 18.59 19.59 13.93
CA ILE A 355 19.42 20.74 14.23
C ILE A 355 19.43 21.67 13.03
N GLU A 356 19.01 22.90 13.25
CA GLU A 356 18.92 23.93 12.22
C GLU A 356 19.78 25.14 12.56
N GLY A 357 20.25 25.84 11.54
CA GLY A 357 20.96 27.11 11.64
C GLY A 357 22.48 26.95 11.75
N GLU A 358 23.11 27.79 12.58
CA GLU A 358 24.56 28.03 12.63
C GLU A 358 25.34 26.98 13.42
N VAL A 359 25.30 25.74 12.91
CA VAL A 359 26.18 24.62 13.29
C VAL A 359 26.96 24.16 12.07
N LEU A 360 28.09 23.47 12.23
CA LEU A 360 28.89 23.03 11.09
C LEU A 360 28.16 22.04 10.19
N TYR A 361 27.35 21.16 10.76
CA TYR A 361 26.59 20.14 10.03
C TYR A 361 25.13 20.17 10.50
N PRO A 362 24.29 21.05 9.96
CA PRO A 362 22.85 21.03 10.25
C PRO A 362 22.16 19.82 9.63
N GLY A 363 21.07 19.31 10.23
CA GLY A 363 20.29 18.21 9.73
C GLY A 363 19.70 17.32 10.83
N PHE A 364 19.31 16.09 10.43
CA PHE A 364 18.73 15.12 11.34
C PHE A 364 19.80 14.23 11.98
N TYR A 365 19.70 14.03 13.28
CA TYR A 365 20.59 13.19 14.07
C TYR A 365 19.79 12.13 14.81
N ALA A 366 20.20 10.87 14.65
CA ALA A 366 19.57 9.78 15.37
C ALA A 366 19.88 9.84 16.88
N LEU A 367 18.85 9.64 17.70
CA LEU A 367 19.00 9.41 19.13
C LEU A 367 19.23 7.93 19.39
N GLU A 368 20.37 7.61 20.01
CA GLU A 368 20.69 6.25 20.42
C GLU A 368 19.81 5.80 21.61
N ASN A 369 19.81 4.49 21.86
CA ASN A 369 19.15 3.91 23.04
C ASN A 369 19.89 4.36 24.31
N GLY A 370 19.46 5.49 24.87
CA GLY A 370 20.08 6.10 26.05
C GLY A 370 19.63 7.54 26.22
N THR A 371 20.22 8.22 27.19
CA THR A 371 19.99 9.64 27.42
C THR A 371 21.08 10.43 26.69
N VAL A 372 20.74 11.01 25.53
CA VAL A 372 21.63 11.90 24.77
C VAL A 372 21.36 13.33 25.20
N HIS A 373 22.39 14.09 25.53
CA HIS A 373 22.30 15.46 26.00
C HIS A 373 22.57 16.48 24.88
N LEU A 374 22.13 17.72 25.09
CA LEU A 374 22.30 18.80 24.14
C LEU A 374 23.75 19.02 23.75
N SER A 375 24.67 19.04 24.73
CA SER A 375 26.11 19.24 24.49
C SER A 375 26.71 18.18 23.57
N GLU A 376 26.35 16.92 23.77
CA GLU A 376 26.80 15.81 22.95
C GLU A 376 26.27 15.94 21.51
N MET A 377 25.01 16.32 21.37
CA MET A 377 24.38 16.46 20.05
C MET A 377 25.01 17.61 19.25
N ILE A 378 25.26 18.74 19.86
CA ILE A 378 25.98 19.86 19.23
C ILE A 378 27.42 19.46 18.86
N ALA A 379 28.09 18.68 19.70
CA ALA A 379 29.43 18.16 19.37
C ALA A 379 29.38 17.24 18.14
N ARG A 380 28.36 16.39 18.00
CA ARG A 380 28.13 15.56 16.78
C ARG A 380 27.87 16.41 15.54
N ALA A 381 27.19 17.55 15.70
CA ALA A 381 26.97 18.54 14.63
C ALA A 381 28.23 19.35 14.29
N GLY A 382 29.37 19.02 14.87
CA GLY A 382 30.64 19.70 14.63
C GLY A 382 30.83 20.98 15.42
N GLY A 383 29.91 21.35 16.32
CA GLY A 383 29.92 22.61 17.05
C GLY A 383 29.28 23.76 16.28
N PHE A 384 29.40 24.96 16.84
CA PHE A 384 28.83 26.18 16.30
C PHE A 384 29.72 26.82 15.24
N THR A 385 29.11 27.52 14.29
CA THR A 385 29.82 28.41 13.37
C THR A 385 30.27 29.70 14.10
N ARG A 386 31.11 30.50 13.45
CA ARG A 386 31.52 31.81 14.00
C ARG A 386 30.37 32.84 14.03
N GLU A 387 29.34 32.57 13.26
CA GLU A 387 28.18 33.44 13.09
C GLU A 387 27.01 33.05 14.02
N ALA A 388 27.19 31.96 14.80
CA ALA A 388 26.16 31.45 15.69
C ALA A 388 25.80 32.44 16.83
N SER A 389 24.52 32.65 17.07
CA SER A 389 23.99 33.42 18.19
C SER A 389 23.52 32.49 19.31
N LEU A 390 24.40 32.13 20.24
CA LEU A 390 24.05 31.32 21.41
C LEU A 390 23.00 31.98 22.31
N LYS A 391 22.99 33.29 22.36
CA LYS A 391 22.02 34.10 23.14
C LYS A 391 20.57 33.88 22.65
N ASN A 392 20.40 33.62 21.34
CA ASN A 392 19.09 33.49 20.70
C ASN A 392 18.77 32.03 20.32
N ALA A 393 19.72 31.09 20.59
CA ALA A 393 19.51 29.67 20.35
C ALA A 393 18.43 29.11 21.32
N TYR A 394 17.67 28.16 20.83
CA TYR A 394 16.61 27.54 21.62
C TYR A 394 16.34 26.10 21.20
N ILE A 395 15.71 25.36 22.09
CA ILE A 395 15.17 24.04 21.81
C ILE A 395 13.65 24.15 21.75
N GLN A 396 13.07 23.62 20.70
CA GLN A 396 11.62 23.44 20.59
C GLN A 396 11.31 21.96 20.67
N ARG A 397 10.58 21.56 21.71
CA ARG A 397 10.09 20.21 21.88
C ARG A 397 8.77 20.09 21.13
N ARG A 398 8.80 19.37 20.02
CA ARG A 398 7.56 19.03 19.30
C ARG A 398 6.86 17.93 20.09
N ALA A 399 5.65 18.20 20.57
CA ALA A 399 4.81 17.12 21.12
C ALA A 399 4.50 16.14 19.99
N GLN A 400 4.57 14.84 20.27
CA GLN A 400 4.22 13.76 19.30
C GLN A 400 2.77 13.86 18.80
N GLU A 401 1.92 14.51 19.55
CA GLU A 401 0.58 14.95 19.15
C GLU A 401 0.55 16.47 19.36
N ASP A 402 0.26 17.23 18.32
CA ASP A 402 -0.19 18.59 18.49
C ASP A 402 -1.35 18.53 19.49
N VAL A 403 -1.10 18.91 20.73
CA VAL A 403 -2.16 19.18 21.68
C VAL A 403 -2.89 20.39 21.12
N LEU A 404 -3.78 20.09 20.17
CA LEU A 404 -4.69 21.07 19.60
C LEU A 404 -5.40 21.73 20.78
N ASP A 405 -5.10 23.00 21.02
CA ASP A 405 -5.88 23.83 21.93
C ASP A 405 -7.19 24.18 21.18
N PRO A 406 -8.31 23.48 21.47
CA PRO A 406 -9.53 23.63 20.68
C PRO A 406 -10.06 25.06 20.73
N GLU A 407 -9.83 25.77 21.85
CA GLU A 407 -10.27 27.13 22.04
C GLU A 407 -9.42 28.10 21.23
N TYR A 408 -8.11 27.91 21.17
CA TYR A 408 -7.24 28.71 20.34
C TYR A 408 -7.55 28.54 18.84
N GLU A 409 -7.80 27.32 18.39
CA GLU A 409 -8.19 27.04 16.99
C GLU A 409 -9.58 27.62 16.64
N ARG A 410 -10.51 27.66 17.60
CA ARG A 410 -11.79 28.35 17.44
C ARG A 410 -11.59 29.86 17.26
N LEU A 411 -10.81 30.46 18.16
CA LEU A 411 -10.54 31.90 18.15
C LEU A 411 -9.76 32.34 16.92
N LYS A 412 -8.88 31.50 16.38
CA LYS A 412 -8.12 31.79 15.15
C LYS A 412 -9.02 31.93 13.91
N LYS A 413 -10.19 31.30 13.91
CA LYS A 413 -11.19 31.39 12.85
C LYS A 413 -12.21 32.53 13.06
N MET A 414 -12.25 33.13 14.24
CA MET A 414 -13.20 34.18 14.61
C MET A 414 -12.64 35.59 14.31
N ALA A 415 -13.49 36.49 13.90
CA ALA A 415 -13.06 37.91 13.74
C ALA A 415 -12.76 38.54 15.10
N VAL A 416 -11.66 39.29 15.21
CA VAL A 416 -11.22 39.90 16.47
C VAL A 416 -12.29 40.83 17.10
N LEU A 417 -13.19 41.39 16.30
CA LEU A 417 -14.30 42.22 16.76
C LEU A 417 -15.43 41.43 17.42
N GLU A 418 -15.55 40.15 17.11
CA GLU A 418 -16.57 39.24 17.66
C GLU A 418 -16.11 38.58 18.96
N MET A 419 -14.80 38.65 19.27
CA MET A 419 -14.23 38.12 20.50
C MET A 419 -14.60 38.98 21.70
N THR A 420 -14.96 38.33 22.80
CA THR A 420 -15.05 38.97 24.11
C THR A 420 -13.68 39.51 24.56
N GLU A 421 -13.63 40.37 25.55
CA GLU A 421 -12.38 40.92 26.07
C GLU A 421 -11.45 39.81 26.59
N SER A 422 -12.00 38.85 27.32
CA SER A 422 -11.25 37.68 27.85
C SER A 422 -10.72 36.78 26.75
N GLU A 423 -11.52 36.48 25.73
CA GLU A 423 -11.11 35.68 24.57
C GLU A 423 -10.00 36.36 23.78
N ARG A 424 -10.10 37.68 23.62
CA ARG A 424 -9.08 38.48 22.93
C ARG A 424 -7.76 38.50 23.69
N ASP A 425 -7.80 38.60 25.00
CA ASP A 425 -6.59 38.54 25.83
C ASP A 425 -5.99 37.14 25.85
N TYR A 426 -6.81 36.09 25.94
CA TYR A 426 -6.37 34.72 25.78
C TYR A 426 -5.71 34.48 24.41
N PHE A 427 -6.37 34.89 23.34
CA PHE A 427 -5.84 34.79 21.98
C PHE A 427 -4.49 35.53 21.83
N LYS A 428 -4.34 36.73 22.37
CA LYS A 428 -3.07 37.48 22.36
C LYS A 428 -1.95 36.74 23.11
N ILE A 429 -2.27 36.15 24.25
CA ILE A 429 -1.30 35.37 25.04
C ILE A 429 -0.87 34.13 24.27
N LYS A 430 -1.83 33.33 23.81
CA LYS A 430 -1.58 32.11 23.08
C LYS A 430 -0.86 32.32 21.74
N ALA A 431 -1.19 33.39 21.02
CA ALA A 431 -0.52 33.75 19.76
C ALA A 431 0.97 34.11 19.94
N ARG A 432 1.41 34.41 21.16
CA ARG A 432 2.80 34.72 21.51
C ARG A 432 3.51 33.55 22.20
N GLU A 433 2.76 32.54 22.63
CA GLU A 433 3.30 31.36 23.28
C GLU A 433 4.11 30.56 22.25
N ARG A 434 5.37 30.31 22.52
CA ARG A 434 6.16 29.32 21.76
C ARG A 434 5.79 27.94 22.26
N VAL A 435 4.92 27.28 21.53
CA VAL A 435 4.51 25.91 21.88
C VAL A 435 5.75 25.02 21.91
N GLY A 436 5.99 24.35 23.05
CA GLY A 436 7.11 23.43 23.22
C GLY A 436 8.49 24.07 23.42
N GLY A 437 8.58 25.39 23.58
CA GLY A 437 9.86 26.05 23.87
C GLY A 437 10.44 25.62 25.23
N MET A 438 11.69 25.11 25.23
CA MET A 438 12.44 24.82 26.45
C MET A 438 13.33 26.01 26.81
N GLY A 439 13.27 26.43 28.07
CA GLY A 439 14.16 27.47 28.62
C GLY A 439 15.55 26.90 28.91
N VAL A 440 16.43 26.88 27.93
CA VAL A 440 17.83 26.45 28.06
C VAL A 440 18.71 27.66 27.78
N ASP A 441 19.68 27.93 28.65
CA ASP A 441 20.68 28.94 28.44
C ASP A 441 21.92 28.38 27.75
N PHE A 442 22.00 28.57 26.42
CA PHE A 442 23.13 28.07 25.61
C PHE A 442 24.45 28.78 25.95
N VAL A 443 24.42 30.06 26.37
CA VAL A 443 25.60 30.80 26.79
C VAL A 443 26.15 30.21 28.08
N ALA A 444 25.29 29.95 29.07
CA ALA A 444 25.68 29.34 30.33
C ALA A 444 26.25 27.92 30.09
N LEU A 445 25.62 27.13 29.23
CA LEU A 445 26.09 25.77 28.96
C LEU A 445 27.42 25.73 28.20
N PHE A 446 27.53 26.45 27.08
CA PHE A 446 28.65 26.27 26.15
C PHE A 446 29.83 27.24 26.38
N GLU A 447 29.58 28.44 26.93
CA GLU A 447 30.65 29.42 27.24
C GLU A 447 31.07 29.37 28.70
N GLN A 448 30.13 29.17 29.64
CA GLN A 448 30.42 29.16 31.06
C GLN A 448 30.59 27.74 31.67
N GLY A 449 30.21 26.69 30.90
CA GLY A 449 30.32 25.30 31.31
C GLY A 449 29.30 24.84 32.35
N ASP A 450 28.17 25.53 32.48
CA ASP A 450 27.09 25.17 33.41
C ASP A 450 26.31 23.95 32.91
N LYS A 451 26.69 22.78 33.43
CA LYS A 451 26.04 21.50 33.11
C LYS A 451 24.59 21.40 33.56
N SER A 452 24.10 22.31 34.42
CA SER A 452 22.70 22.30 34.81
C SER A 452 21.77 22.61 33.63
N GLN A 453 22.31 23.28 32.61
CA GLN A 453 21.61 23.60 31.35
C GLN A 453 21.69 22.49 30.31
N ASP A 454 22.46 21.42 30.55
CA ASP A 454 22.65 20.33 29.61
C ASP A 454 21.47 19.33 29.65
N VAL A 455 20.41 19.69 28.95
CA VAL A 455 19.16 18.94 28.95
C VAL A 455 19.22 17.67 28.12
N ALA A 456 18.49 16.64 28.58
CA ALA A 456 18.27 15.42 27.83
C ALA A 456 17.30 15.67 26.66
N LEU A 457 17.75 15.30 25.46
CA LEU A 457 16.97 15.42 24.23
C LEU A 457 15.94 14.31 24.12
N ARG A 458 14.84 14.63 23.44
CA ARG A 458 13.74 13.69 23.14
C ARG A 458 13.55 13.61 21.63
N ASP A 459 12.85 12.58 21.24
CA ASP A 459 12.44 12.42 19.86
C ASP A 459 11.67 13.64 19.36
N HIS A 460 11.97 14.06 18.12
CA HIS A 460 11.42 15.25 17.46
C HIS A 460 11.76 16.61 18.11
N ASP A 461 12.73 16.67 19.04
CA ASP A 461 13.27 17.95 19.48
C ASP A 461 13.93 18.68 18.30
N LEU A 462 13.63 19.97 18.16
CA LEU A 462 14.28 20.88 17.21
C LEU A 462 15.23 21.78 17.98
N ILE A 463 16.51 21.74 17.64
CA ILE A 463 17.53 22.66 18.13
C ILE A 463 17.76 23.71 17.05
N HIS A 464 17.40 24.94 17.34
CA HIS A 464 17.59 26.04 16.40
C HIS A 464 18.65 27.01 16.89
N VAL A 465 19.72 27.20 16.11
CA VAL A 465 20.82 28.11 16.38
C VAL A 465 20.82 29.21 15.31
N PRO A 466 20.23 30.38 15.59
CA PRO A 466 20.18 31.42 14.59
C PRO A 466 21.54 32.11 14.38
N ALA A 467 21.71 32.74 13.24
CA ALA A 467 22.87 33.58 13.00
C ALA A 467 22.84 34.82 13.92
N GLN A 468 24.01 35.36 14.23
CA GLN A 468 24.16 36.60 14.98
C GLN A 468 23.67 37.76 14.11
N GLU A 469 22.55 38.32 14.51
CA GLU A 469 22.04 39.53 13.87
C GLU A 469 23.02 40.68 14.12
N GLN A 470 23.34 41.42 13.07
CA GLN A 470 24.24 42.60 13.16
C GLN A 470 23.48 43.88 12.92
N THR A 471 22.16 43.86 12.96
CA THR A 471 21.31 44.97 12.61
C THR A 471 20.24 45.22 13.67
N VAL A 472 19.73 46.47 13.66
CA VAL A 472 18.55 46.90 14.39
C VAL A 472 17.49 47.30 13.37
N LYS A 473 16.26 46.84 13.56
CA LYS A 473 15.15 47.17 12.67
C LYS A 473 14.40 48.39 13.15
N VAL A 474 14.27 49.42 12.31
CA VAL A 474 13.41 50.56 12.56
C VAL A 474 12.21 50.50 11.63
N THR A 475 11.00 50.50 12.20
CA THR A 475 9.78 50.29 11.42
C THR A 475 8.62 51.18 11.91
N GLY A 476 7.67 51.42 11.02
CA GLY A 476 6.50 52.29 11.27
C GLY A 476 6.69 53.70 10.74
N GLN A 477 6.20 54.69 11.48
CA GLN A 477 6.12 56.11 11.03
C GLN A 477 7.45 56.84 11.24
N VAL A 478 8.48 56.45 10.45
CA VAL A 478 9.78 57.13 10.29
C VAL A 478 9.97 57.49 8.83
N LEU A 479 10.91 58.38 8.51
CA LEU A 479 11.17 58.76 7.13
C LEU A 479 11.77 57.65 6.32
N ASN A 480 12.73 56.87 6.87
CA ASN A 480 13.39 55.78 6.21
C ASN A 480 13.27 54.49 7.08
N PRO A 481 12.19 53.73 6.98
CA PRO A 481 12.10 52.46 7.68
C PRO A 481 13.06 51.43 7.04
N GLY A 482 13.75 50.62 7.88
CA GLY A 482 14.71 49.65 7.36
C GLY A 482 15.56 48.98 8.45
N LEU A 483 16.60 48.25 8.01
CA LEU A 483 17.61 47.66 8.86
C LEU A 483 18.83 48.57 8.94
N TYR A 484 19.28 48.85 10.16
CA TYR A 484 20.43 49.68 10.44
C TYR A 484 21.51 48.85 11.11
N PRO A 485 22.80 49.05 10.77
CA PRO A 485 23.91 48.35 11.43
C PRO A 485 23.87 48.58 12.94
N TYR A 486 24.00 47.48 13.70
CA TYR A 486 24.07 47.56 15.15
C TYR A 486 25.35 48.27 15.59
N LYS A 487 25.23 49.22 16.51
CA LYS A 487 26.33 49.89 17.19
C LYS A 487 26.17 49.70 18.70
N PRO A 488 27.22 49.23 19.40
CA PRO A 488 27.15 49.03 20.85
C PRO A 488 26.81 50.34 21.61
N ASN A 489 26.02 50.18 22.67
CA ASN A 489 25.63 51.27 23.59
C ASN A 489 24.85 52.43 22.95
N MET A 490 24.22 52.24 21.80
CA MET A 490 23.39 53.24 21.17
C MET A 490 21.94 53.18 21.65
N THR A 491 21.30 54.34 21.75
CA THR A 491 19.91 54.48 22.20
C THR A 491 18.94 54.56 21.04
N VAL A 492 17.63 54.50 21.34
CA VAL A 492 16.54 54.67 20.36
C VAL A 492 16.69 55.96 19.58
N LYS A 493 17.13 57.05 20.23
CA LYS A 493 17.32 58.36 19.58
C LYS A 493 18.36 58.31 18.46
N HIS A 494 19.42 57.54 18.63
CA HIS A 494 20.46 57.40 17.63
C HIS A 494 19.91 56.72 16.36
N TYR A 495 19.27 55.58 16.49
CA TYR A 495 18.72 54.85 15.35
C TYR A 495 17.56 55.61 14.69
N LEU A 496 16.78 56.34 15.48
CA LEU A 496 15.74 57.20 14.95
C LEU A 496 16.31 58.34 14.11
N ALA A 497 17.42 58.93 14.55
CA ALA A 497 18.11 59.95 13.78
C ALA A 497 18.71 59.40 12.47
N GLU A 498 19.30 58.22 12.50
CA GLU A 498 19.76 57.52 11.28
C GLU A 498 18.61 57.19 10.33
N ALA A 499 17.41 56.86 10.86
CA ALA A 499 16.19 56.66 10.08
C ALA A 499 15.54 57.96 9.55
N GLY A 500 16.22 59.10 9.69
CA GLY A 500 15.74 60.41 9.23
C GLY A 500 14.72 61.07 10.15
N GLY A 501 14.45 60.50 11.33
CA GLY A 501 13.49 61.02 12.28
C GLY A 501 12.05 60.54 12.07
N TYR A 502 11.15 61.19 12.78
CA TYR A 502 9.72 60.84 12.75
C TYR A 502 9.04 61.37 11.49
N ASN A 503 8.18 60.60 10.91
CA ASN A 503 7.23 61.02 9.90
C ASN A 503 6.15 61.94 10.55
N TRP A 504 5.47 62.77 9.77
CA TRP A 504 4.44 63.73 10.23
C TRP A 504 3.28 63.05 10.99
N ASN A 505 2.97 61.81 10.67
CA ASN A 505 1.89 61.05 11.29
C ASN A 505 2.35 60.16 12.46
N ALA A 506 3.61 60.29 12.92
CA ALA A 506 4.16 59.48 13.99
C ALA A 506 3.57 59.80 15.36
N ARG A 507 3.18 58.76 16.12
CA ARG A 507 2.76 58.90 17.52
C ARG A 507 3.97 58.76 18.45
N LYS A 508 4.71 59.82 18.63
CA LYS A 508 5.98 59.88 19.38
C LYS A 508 5.89 59.33 20.82
N SER A 509 4.73 59.49 21.50
CA SER A 509 4.52 59.01 22.88
C SER A 509 4.30 57.50 23.02
N ARG A 510 4.13 56.77 21.90
CA ARG A 510 3.83 55.35 21.89
C ARG A 510 4.89 54.51 21.15
N VAL A 511 6.09 55.02 20.99
CA VAL A 511 7.24 54.27 20.49
C VAL A 511 7.46 53.06 21.40
N ARG A 512 7.84 51.93 20.82
CA ARG A 512 8.13 50.67 21.51
C ARG A 512 9.43 50.07 20.97
N ILE A 513 10.15 49.44 21.88
CA ILE A 513 11.23 48.50 21.54
C ILE A 513 10.65 47.10 21.62
N ILE A 514 10.75 46.33 20.56
CA ILE A 514 10.43 44.90 20.55
C ILE A 514 11.76 44.20 20.69
N ARG A 515 11.99 43.57 21.84
CA ARG A 515 13.22 42.84 22.12
C ARG A 515 13.29 41.58 21.25
N SER A 516 14.38 41.37 20.53
CA SER A 516 14.55 40.25 19.63
C SER A 516 14.43 38.89 20.36
N ARG A 517 15.01 38.79 21.56
CA ARG A 517 15.05 37.55 22.34
C ARG A 517 13.71 37.15 22.96
N THR A 518 13.01 38.11 23.56
CA THR A 518 11.81 37.80 24.36
C THR A 518 10.51 38.16 23.65
N GLY A 519 10.56 38.94 22.56
CA GLY A 519 9.38 39.50 21.93
C GLY A 519 8.67 40.57 22.80
N GLU A 520 9.28 40.98 23.91
CA GLU A 520 8.71 41.98 24.83
C GLU A 520 8.61 43.36 24.18
N TRP A 521 7.50 44.03 24.44
CA TRP A 521 7.22 45.40 23.98
C TRP A 521 7.53 46.39 25.08
N ALA A 522 8.79 46.80 25.20
CA ALA A 522 9.24 47.74 26.20
C ALA A 522 8.97 49.21 25.75
N LYS A 523 8.66 50.07 26.72
CA LYS A 523 8.62 51.50 26.48
C LYS A 523 10.04 52.04 26.57
N PRO A 524 10.55 52.73 25.54
CA PRO A 524 11.89 53.30 25.61
C PRO A 524 11.97 54.44 26.64
N ASP A 525 12.97 54.38 27.52
CA ASP A 525 13.41 55.47 28.33
C ASP A 525 14.57 56.20 27.62
N ASN A 526 14.94 57.38 28.14
CA ASN A 526 16.01 58.19 27.53
C ASN A 526 17.34 57.44 27.39
N ASP A 527 17.60 56.50 28.29
CA ASP A 527 18.84 55.73 28.42
C ASP A 527 18.71 54.25 28.00
N SER A 528 17.56 53.89 27.41
CA SER A 528 17.32 52.54 26.93
C SER A 528 18.32 52.20 25.83
N ILE A 529 19.27 51.28 26.15
CA ILE A 529 20.23 50.73 25.19
C ILE A 529 19.52 49.74 24.30
N ILE A 530 19.76 49.86 23.00
CA ILE A 530 19.27 48.92 22.00
C ILE A 530 20.22 47.75 21.89
N GLU A 531 19.69 46.55 21.91
CA GLU A 531 20.44 45.32 21.66
C GLU A 531 20.37 44.92 20.18
N VAL A 532 21.30 44.06 19.79
CA VAL A 532 21.34 43.52 18.43
C VAL A 532 20.03 42.79 18.13
N GLY A 533 19.46 42.96 16.92
CA GLY A 533 18.21 42.36 16.51
C GLY A 533 16.92 43.05 17.03
N ASP A 534 17.03 44.00 17.94
CA ASP A 534 15.86 44.73 18.45
C ASP A 534 15.12 45.46 17.32
N THR A 535 13.80 45.55 17.46
CA THR A 535 12.96 46.31 16.54
C THR A 535 12.42 47.56 17.24
N ILE A 536 12.69 48.74 16.68
CA ILE A 536 12.12 50.00 17.11
C ILE A 536 10.85 50.24 16.30
N PHE A 537 9.70 50.18 16.97
CA PHE A 537 8.39 50.37 16.35
C PHE A 537 7.78 51.71 16.68
N ILE A 538 7.47 52.48 15.65
CA ILE A 538 6.87 53.81 15.74
C ILE A 538 5.44 53.73 15.19
N PRO A 539 4.42 53.69 16.06
CA PRO A 539 3.04 53.63 15.62
C PRO A 539 2.53 54.90 15.01
N GLU A 540 1.50 54.79 14.24
CA GLU A 540 0.75 55.87 13.65
C GLU A 540 -0.17 56.58 14.67
N LYS A 541 -0.44 57.85 14.45
CA LYS A 541 -1.50 58.54 15.19
C LYS A 541 -2.84 57.95 14.81
N PRO A 542 -3.71 57.68 15.77
CA PRO A 542 -5.06 57.21 15.44
C PRO A 542 -5.76 58.28 14.61
N GLU A 543 -6.43 57.86 13.57
CA GLU A 543 -7.33 58.75 12.82
C GLU A 543 -8.39 59.27 13.79
N ARG A 544 -8.39 60.56 14.01
CA ARG A 544 -9.43 61.25 14.78
C ARG A 544 -10.57 61.54 13.84
N ASP A 545 -11.60 60.75 13.90
CA ASP A 545 -12.86 61.04 13.23
C ASP A 545 -13.58 62.16 13.95
N TYR A 546 -13.17 63.38 13.61
CA TYR A 546 -13.76 64.60 14.17
C TYR A 546 -15.26 64.67 13.84
N TRP A 547 -15.71 64.03 12.75
CA TRP A 547 -17.11 64.02 12.38
C TRP A 547 -17.92 63.15 13.34
N ARG A 548 -17.40 62.06 13.78
CA ARG A 548 -18.05 61.17 14.78
C ARG A 548 -18.13 61.91 16.13
N LEU A 549 -17.05 62.56 16.54
CA LEU A 549 -17.03 63.29 17.78
C LEU A 549 -18.02 64.52 17.76
N SER A 550 -18.10 65.21 16.63
CA SER A 550 -19.04 66.32 16.47
C SER A 550 -20.50 65.84 16.45
N ARG A 551 -20.78 64.75 15.79
CA ARG A 551 -22.11 64.14 15.77
C ARG A 551 -22.55 63.66 17.16
N ASP A 552 -21.65 63.02 17.94
CA ASP A 552 -21.94 62.58 19.30
C ASP A 552 -22.15 63.79 20.24
N LEU A 553 -21.40 64.89 20.07
CA LEU A 553 -21.58 66.10 20.81
C LEU A 553 -22.92 66.80 20.47
N ILE A 554 -23.30 66.83 19.19
CA ILE A 554 -24.59 67.37 18.73
C ILE A 554 -25.74 66.46 19.28
N ALA A 555 -25.60 65.19 19.29
CA ALA A 555 -26.61 64.29 19.86
C ALA A 555 -26.82 64.50 21.37
N VAL A 556 -25.74 64.67 22.14
CA VAL A 556 -25.81 65.01 23.57
C VAL A 556 -26.43 66.38 23.77
N ALA A 557 -26.06 67.39 22.98
CA ALA A 557 -26.63 68.72 23.06
C ALA A 557 -28.14 68.72 22.73
N ALA A 558 -28.55 67.94 21.74
CA ALA A 558 -29.98 67.76 21.39
C ALA A 558 -30.76 67.08 22.52
N GLN A 559 -30.19 66.08 23.18
CA GLN A 559 -30.79 65.45 24.35
C GLN A 559 -30.95 66.41 25.52
N VAL A 560 -29.93 67.17 25.82
CA VAL A 560 -29.98 68.20 26.88
C VAL A 560 -31.02 69.29 26.54
N ALA A 561 -31.09 69.74 25.30
CA ALA A 561 -32.10 70.71 24.85
C ALA A 561 -33.53 70.14 24.95
N THR A 562 -33.71 68.87 24.63
CA THR A 562 -35.02 68.17 24.77
C THR A 562 -35.44 68.06 26.23
N ILE A 563 -34.52 67.72 27.12
CA ILE A 563 -34.78 67.67 28.58
C ILE A 563 -35.13 69.05 29.10
N PHE A 564 -34.39 70.12 28.67
CA PHE A 564 -34.66 71.46 29.06
C PHE A 564 -36.04 71.93 28.59
N LEU A 565 -36.43 71.62 27.37
CA LEU A 565 -37.73 71.93 26.78
C LEU A 565 -38.86 71.26 27.53
N VAL A 566 -38.68 69.99 27.89
CA VAL A 566 -39.66 69.24 28.68
C VAL A 566 -39.81 69.84 30.09
N VAL A 567 -38.70 70.16 30.77
CA VAL A 567 -38.74 70.77 32.07
C VAL A 567 -39.36 72.18 32.00
N TYR A 568 -38.99 72.97 31.00
CA TYR A 568 -39.57 74.28 30.80
C TYR A 568 -41.08 74.28 30.55
N ASN A 569 -41.56 73.34 29.71
CA ASN A 569 -43.01 73.21 29.44
C ASN A 569 -43.79 72.65 30.64
N THR A 570 -43.17 71.86 31.51
CA THR A 570 -43.81 71.36 32.74
C THR A 570 -43.83 72.38 33.87
N THR A 571 -42.90 73.38 33.90
CA THR A 571 -42.86 74.42 34.89
C THR A 571 -43.61 75.70 34.47
N SER A 572 -43.85 75.92 33.17
CA SER A 572 -44.55 77.09 32.65
C SER A 572 -46.05 76.82 32.45
N GLY A 573 -46.56 75.64 32.76
CA GLY A 573 -47.95 75.23 32.64
C GLY A 573 -48.73 75.22 33.98
N GLN A 574 -48.29 75.99 35.02
CA GLN A 574 -49.07 76.24 36.24
C GLN A 574 -49.51 77.70 36.25
#